data_2210ab6007f6e020d652ee72915fa2b9
#
_entry.id   2210ab6007f6e020d652ee72915fa2b9
#
_cell.length_a   1.000
_cell.length_b   1.000
_cell.length_c   1.000
_cell.angle_alpha   90.00
_cell.angle_beta   90.00
_cell.angle_gamma   90.00
#
_symmetry.space_group_name_H-M   'P 1'
#
loop_
_entity.id
_entity.type
_entity.pdbx_description
1 polymer ?
#
loop_
_entity_poly.entity_id
_entity_poly.type
_entity_poly.pdbx_seq_one_letter_code
_entity_poly.pdbx_strand_id
1 'polypeptide(L)'
;MTKKNEFPLIHCEGLSKAYESIEAVTGVGFELEESESASILRPSGCGKSTLLRLIAGLENPDRGTVSLFGSEISSPRRMLPPEKRRFGMVFQDFALFPHMSVSANIAYGVRGSKAEKQSRVAELLELINLPHLAGQMPHQLSGGEQQRVAVARSLAPRPRLILLDEPFSNLDYQLRVQLRRDI
;
A
#
# COMPACT_ATOMS: atom_id res chain seq x y z
N MET A 1 -26.50 -10.68 2.99
CA MET A 1 -26.70 -9.57 2.01
C MET A 1 -25.91 -8.39 2.54
N THR A 2 -24.73 -8.15 2.02
CA THR A 2 -23.89 -6.99 2.37
C THR A 2 -24.58 -5.75 1.77
N LYS A 3 -24.90 -4.76 2.60
CA LYS A 3 -25.37 -3.46 2.11
C LYS A 3 -24.27 -2.90 1.20
N LYS A 4 -24.56 -2.77 -0.10
CA LYS A 4 -23.68 -2.08 -1.02
C LYS A 4 -23.60 -0.63 -0.52
N ASN A 5 -22.40 -0.13 -0.25
CA ASN A 5 -22.22 1.28 0.09
C ASN A 5 -22.74 2.14 -1.07
N GLU A 6 -23.35 3.27 -0.74
CA GLU A 6 -23.87 4.22 -1.72
C GLU A 6 -22.75 4.87 -2.56
N PHE A 7 -21.53 4.86 -2.04
CA PHE A 7 -20.34 5.46 -2.65
C PHE A 7 -19.22 4.42 -2.77
N PRO A 8 -18.39 4.50 -3.84
CA PRO A 8 -17.23 3.65 -4.01
C PRO A 8 -16.23 3.83 -2.84
N LEU A 9 -15.39 2.81 -2.60
CA LEU A 9 -14.30 2.89 -1.63
C LEU A 9 -13.38 4.07 -1.93
N ILE A 10 -12.94 4.17 -3.19
CA ILE A 10 -12.13 5.28 -3.70
C ILE A 10 -12.77 5.84 -4.96
N HIS A 11 -12.86 7.16 -5.02
CA HIS A 11 -13.19 7.90 -6.24
C HIS A 11 -12.10 8.94 -6.48
N CYS A 12 -11.44 8.84 -7.62
CA CYS A 12 -10.48 9.81 -8.13
C CYS A 12 -11.07 10.56 -9.31
N GLU A 13 -11.04 11.89 -9.28
CA GLU A 13 -11.60 12.73 -10.35
C GLU A 13 -10.56 13.75 -10.81
N GLY A 14 -10.18 13.65 -12.10
CA GLY A 14 -9.34 14.64 -12.77
C GLY A 14 -7.96 14.86 -12.14
N LEU A 15 -7.39 13.85 -11.47
CA LEU A 15 -6.12 13.98 -10.76
C LEU A 15 -4.99 14.36 -11.70
N SER A 16 -4.30 15.44 -11.38
CA SER A 16 -3.12 15.91 -12.12
C SER A 16 -2.02 16.31 -11.15
N LYS A 17 -0.77 16.02 -11.55
CA LYS A 17 0.44 16.38 -10.82
C LYS A 17 1.59 16.63 -11.79
N ALA A 18 2.23 17.78 -11.64
CA ALA A 18 3.45 18.11 -12.35
C ALA A 18 4.60 18.36 -11.37
N TYR A 19 5.81 18.05 -11.81
CA TYR A 19 7.06 18.40 -11.15
C TYR A 19 7.86 19.28 -12.11
N GLU A 20 8.00 20.55 -11.79
CA GLU A 20 8.61 21.54 -12.67
C GLU A 20 7.92 21.56 -14.04
N SER A 21 8.57 21.06 -15.10
CA SER A 21 8.04 20.99 -16.46
C SER A 21 7.49 19.62 -16.87
N ILE A 22 7.52 18.61 -15.96
CA ILE A 22 7.15 17.23 -16.27
C ILE A 22 5.75 16.95 -15.68
N GLU A 23 4.78 16.73 -16.56
CA GLU A 23 3.46 16.23 -16.16
C GLU A 23 3.52 14.74 -15.83
N ALA A 24 3.61 14.40 -14.53
CA ALA A 24 3.67 13.01 -14.09
C ALA A 24 2.30 12.32 -14.12
N VAL A 25 1.23 13.05 -13.78
CA VAL A 25 -0.15 12.57 -13.80
C VAL A 25 -1.02 13.63 -14.44
N THR A 26 -1.87 13.26 -15.42
CA THR A 26 -2.71 14.20 -16.17
C THR A 26 -4.14 13.69 -16.27
N GLY A 27 -5.07 14.35 -15.59
CA GLY A 27 -6.51 14.14 -15.71
C GLY A 27 -7.00 12.73 -15.36
N VAL A 28 -6.32 12.00 -14.46
CA VAL A 28 -6.67 10.62 -14.12
C VAL A 28 -7.94 10.58 -13.29
N GLY A 29 -8.91 9.77 -13.73
CA GLY A 29 -10.15 9.49 -13.01
C GLY A 29 -10.47 8.00 -13.02
N PHE A 30 -10.91 7.47 -11.87
CA PHE A 30 -11.41 6.10 -11.73
C PHE A 30 -12.15 5.93 -10.40
N GLU A 31 -12.89 4.85 -10.32
CA GLU A 31 -13.57 4.39 -9.11
C GLU A 31 -13.06 2.99 -8.75
N LEU A 32 -13.07 2.67 -7.47
CA LEU A 32 -12.75 1.35 -6.91
C LEU A 32 -13.76 1.02 -5.82
N GLU A 33 -14.47 -0.09 -5.98
CA GLU A 33 -15.42 -0.59 -5.00
C GLU A 33 -14.74 -1.35 -3.86
N GLU A 34 -15.46 -1.61 -2.76
CA GLU A 34 -14.96 -2.50 -1.71
C GLU A 34 -14.74 -3.92 -2.27
N SER A 35 -13.64 -4.55 -1.86
CA SER A 35 -13.22 -5.89 -2.31
C SER A 35 -12.89 -5.97 -3.80
N GLU A 36 -12.73 -4.85 -4.49
CA GLU A 36 -12.26 -4.80 -5.86
C GLU A 36 -10.74 -4.64 -5.93
N SER A 37 -10.15 -5.13 -7.00
CA SER A 37 -8.73 -4.96 -7.31
C SER A 37 -8.56 -4.24 -8.65
N ALA A 38 -7.68 -3.24 -8.70
CA ALA A 38 -7.35 -2.52 -9.92
C ALA A 38 -5.85 -2.59 -10.21
N SER A 39 -5.49 -2.71 -11.47
CA SER A 39 -4.10 -2.67 -11.94
C SER A 39 -3.86 -1.48 -12.85
N ILE A 40 -2.82 -0.71 -12.57
CA ILE A 40 -2.40 0.42 -13.38
C ILE A 40 -1.36 -0.07 -14.40
N LEU A 41 -1.80 -0.24 -15.65
CA LEU A 41 -0.94 -0.70 -16.74
C LEU A 41 -0.38 0.51 -17.50
N ARG A 42 0.86 0.87 -17.23
CA ARG A 42 1.61 1.92 -17.94
C ARG A 42 3.10 1.57 -18.01
N PRO A 43 3.85 2.05 -19.00
CA PRO A 43 5.31 1.91 -19.03
C PRO A 43 5.97 2.46 -17.77
N SER A 44 7.20 2.03 -17.45
CA SER A 44 7.98 2.58 -16.33
C SER A 44 8.22 4.08 -16.54
N GLY A 45 8.20 4.85 -15.44
CA GLY A 45 8.37 6.31 -15.50
C GLY A 45 7.11 7.13 -15.85
N CYS A 46 5.95 6.48 -16.09
CA CYS A 46 4.71 7.17 -16.49
C CYS A 46 3.82 7.59 -15.29
N GLY A 47 4.39 7.94 -14.15
CA GLY A 47 3.65 8.53 -13.03
C GLY A 47 2.83 7.56 -12.18
N LYS A 48 3.05 6.22 -12.27
CA LYS A 48 2.36 5.23 -11.41
C LYS A 48 2.59 5.49 -9.92
N SER A 49 3.86 5.60 -9.52
CA SER A 49 4.24 5.88 -8.13
C SER A 49 3.69 7.21 -7.64
N THR A 50 3.67 8.24 -8.51
CA THR A 50 3.06 9.53 -8.21
C THR A 50 1.57 9.40 -7.95
N LEU A 51 0.83 8.68 -8.81
CA LEU A 51 -0.60 8.44 -8.61
C LEU A 51 -0.87 7.73 -7.28
N LEU A 52 -0.11 6.68 -6.96
CA LEU A 52 -0.24 5.97 -5.69
C LEU A 52 0.07 6.89 -4.49
N ARG A 53 1.07 7.77 -4.58
CA ARG A 53 1.40 8.76 -3.54
C ARG A 53 0.30 9.81 -3.36
N LEU A 54 -0.34 10.27 -4.43
CA LEU A 54 -1.51 11.16 -4.36
C LEU A 54 -2.66 10.49 -3.60
N ILE A 55 -2.96 9.22 -3.93
CA ILE A 55 -4.02 8.45 -3.25
C ILE A 55 -3.64 8.17 -1.79
N ALA A 56 -2.37 7.85 -1.51
CA ALA A 56 -1.87 7.63 -0.15
C ALA A 56 -1.88 8.89 0.72
N GLY A 57 -1.92 10.09 0.11
CA GLY A 57 -1.79 11.37 0.81
C GLY A 57 -0.36 11.72 1.20
N LEU A 58 0.60 11.16 0.49
CA LEU A 58 2.02 11.52 0.60
C LEU A 58 2.35 12.77 -0.22
N GLU A 59 1.48 13.10 -1.19
CA GLU A 59 1.59 14.28 -2.05
C GLU A 59 0.22 14.89 -2.30
N ASN A 60 0.17 16.20 -2.54
CA ASN A 60 -1.03 16.93 -2.94
C ASN A 60 -1.18 16.89 -4.46
N PRO A 61 -2.39 16.67 -5.00
CA PRO A 61 -2.67 16.92 -6.40
C PRO A 61 -2.61 18.42 -6.71
N ASP A 62 -2.19 18.77 -7.93
CA ASP A 62 -2.27 20.15 -8.43
C ASP A 62 -3.68 20.45 -8.95
N ARG A 63 -4.39 19.41 -9.44
CA ARG A 63 -5.82 19.45 -9.85
C ARG A 63 -6.49 18.13 -9.50
N GLY A 64 -7.82 18.18 -9.42
CA GLY A 64 -8.66 17.03 -9.16
C GLY A 64 -8.78 16.70 -7.69
N THR A 65 -9.49 15.61 -7.39
CA THR A 65 -9.83 15.21 -6.01
C THR A 65 -9.68 13.71 -5.82
N VAL A 66 -9.46 13.31 -4.56
CA VAL A 66 -9.60 11.91 -4.10
C VAL A 66 -10.64 11.89 -3.00
N SER A 67 -11.64 11.02 -3.15
CA SER A 67 -12.67 10.78 -2.15
C SER A 67 -12.62 9.34 -1.63
N LEU A 68 -12.90 9.16 -0.34
CA LEU A 68 -13.04 7.88 0.36
C LEU A 68 -14.47 7.77 0.86
N PHE A 69 -15.24 6.81 0.38
CA PHE A 69 -16.68 6.67 0.68
C PHE A 69 -17.45 7.99 0.53
N GLY A 70 -17.26 8.68 -0.61
CA GLY A 70 -17.90 9.96 -0.90
C GLY A 70 -17.34 11.17 -0.13
N SER A 71 -16.43 10.98 0.83
CA SER A 71 -15.81 12.09 1.57
C SER A 71 -14.48 12.49 0.92
N GLU A 72 -14.32 13.77 0.53
CA GLU A 72 -13.08 14.29 -0.02
C GLU A 72 -11.93 14.18 0.99
N ILE A 73 -10.86 13.48 0.61
CA ILE A 73 -9.65 13.28 1.40
C ILE A 73 -8.40 13.94 0.81
N SER A 74 -8.44 14.35 -0.47
CA SER A 74 -7.39 15.14 -1.12
C SER A 74 -7.98 16.05 -2.19
N SER A 75 -7.46 17.27 -2.23
CA SER A 75 -7.61 18.25 -3.31
C SER A 75 -6.42 19.21 -3.28
N PRO A 76 -6.26 20.17 -4.21
CA PRO A 76 -5.17 21.14 -4.18
C PRO A 76 -5.09 21.98 -2.88
N ARG A 77 -6.21 22.10 -2.19
CA ARG A 77 -6.34 22.93 -0.97
C ARG A 77 -6.47 22.13 0.32
N ARG A 78 -6.65 20.81 0.21
CA ARG A 78 -6.91 19.94 1.37
C ARG A 78 -6.21 18.61 1.20
N MET A 79 -5.56 18.13 2.24
CA MET A 79 -5.00 16.79 2.30
C MET A 79 -5.24 16.17 3.67
N LEU A 80 -6.00 15.08 3.70
CA LEU A 80 -6.03 14.21 4.87
C LEU A 80 -4.69 13.47 4.94
N PRO A 81 -3.94 13.60 6.05
CA PRO A 81 -2.62 12.99 6.14
C PRO A 81 -2.68 11.45 6.11
N PRO A 82 -1.62 10.76 5.64
CA PRO A 82 -1.60 9.31 5.40
C PRO A 82 -2.05 8.47 6.60
N GLU A 83 -1.60 8.82 7.81
CA GLU A 83 -1.91 8.08 9.04
C GLU A 83 -3.40 8.10 9.41
N LYS A 84 -4.18 9.02 8.85
CA LYS A 84 -5.64 9.12 9.04
C LYS A 84 -6.44 8.40 7.96
N ARG A 85 -5.82 8.02 6.83
CA ARG A 85 -6.50 7.34 5.71
C ARG A 85 -6.75 5.87 5.99
N ARG A 86 -5.96 5.24 6.86
CA ARG A 86 -5.97 3.79 7.11
C ARG A 86 -5.71 2.99 5.85
N PHE A 87 -4.78 3.44 5.02
CA PHE A 87 -4.27 2.73 3.86
C PHE A 87 -2.95 2.04 4.19
N GLY A 88 -2.71 0.88 3.59
CA GLY A 88 -1.40 0.25 3.53
C GLY A 88 -0.69 0.65 2.24
N MET A 89 0.62 0.80 2.28
CA MET A 89 1.43 1.03 1.08
C MET A 89 2.67 0.16 1.10
N VAL A 90 2.94 -0.50 -0.01
CA VAL A 90 4.18 -1.22 -0.28
C VAL A 90 4.94 -0.43 -1.33
N PHE A 91 6.12 0.06 -0.97
CA PHE A 91 7.01 0.83 -1.83
C PHE A 91 7.88 -0.12 -2.67
N GLN A 92 8.38 0.36 -3.79
CA GLN A 92 9.25 -0.38 -4.70
C GLN A 92 10.56 -0.84 -4.02
N ASP A 93 11.10 -0.05 -3.09
CA ASP A 93 12.30 -0.32 -2.28
C ASP A 93 11.99 -1.02 -0.94
N PHE A 94 10.76 -1.55 -0.79
CA PHE A 94 10.22 -2.20 0.40
C PHE A 94 10.13 -1.31 1.65
N ALA A 95 10.98 -0.30 1.78
CA ALA A 95 11.04 0.68 2.87
C ALA A 95 10.98 0.04 4.27
N LEU A 96 11.60 -1.14 4.47
CA LEU A 96 11.69 -1.79 5.78
C LEU A 96 12.56 -0.95 6.72
N PHE A 97 12.21 -0.92 8.01
CA PHE A 97 13.00 -0.28 9.04
C PHE A 97 14.27 -1.11 9.30
N PRO A 98 15.46 -0.66 8.90
CA PRO A 98 16.68 -1.49 8.90
C PRO A 98 17.17 -1.84 10.31
N HIS A 99 16.77 -1.08 11.32
CA HIS A 99 17.10 -1.24 12.73
C HIS A 99 16.07 -2.07 13.52
N MET A 100 15.06 -2.61 12.87
CA MET A 100 14.01 -3.43 13.46
C MET A 100 14.03 -4.84 12.88
N SER A 101 13.78 -5.85 13.73
CA SER A 101 13.58 -7.22 13.27
C SER A 101 12.34 -7.35 12.37
N VAL A 102 12.20 -8.49 11.70
CA VAL A 102 11.01 -8.83 10.91
C VAL A 102 9.74 -8.70 11.73
N SER A 103 9.67 -9.31 12.90
CA SER A 103 8.51 -9.21 13.78
C SER A 103 8.23 -7.78 14.25
N ALA A 104 9.27 -6.99 14.54
CA ALA A 104 9.13 -5.60 14.93
C ALA A 104 8.65 -4.72 13.77
N ASN A 105 9.14 -4.95 12.55
CA ASN A 105 8.64 -4.29 11.34
C ASN A 105 7.13 -4.55 11.15
N ILE A 106 6.69 -5.81 11.23
CA ILE A 106 5.27 -6.16 11.08
C ILE A 106 4.44 -5.56 12.22
N ALA A 107 4.94 -5.61 13.46
CA ALA A 107 4.23 -5.10 14.63
C ALA A 107 4.06 -3.57 14.65
N TYR A 108 4.86 -2.81 13.87
CA TYR A 108 4.97 -1.36 13.95
C TYR A 108 3.63 -0.62 13.84
N GLY A 109 2.77 -1.04 12.90
CA GLY A 109 1.45 -0.43 12.69
C GLY A 109 0.32 -1.06 13.49
N VAL A 110 0.57 -2.15 14.22
CA VAL A 110 -0.48 -2.87 14.95
C VAL A 110 -0.86 -2.12 16.23
N ARG A 111 -2.13 -1.83 16.38
CA ARG A 111 -2.70 -1.25 17.63
C ARG A 111 -3.22 -2.35 18.52
N GLY A 112 -3.27 -2.12 19.83
CA GLY A 112 -3.79 -3.05 20.83
C GLY A 112 -2.77 -3.45 21.88
N SER A 113 -3.14 -4.40 22.73
CA SER A 113 -2.30 -4.99 23.78
C SER A 113 -1.09 -5.74 23.20
N LYS A 114 -0.11 -6.04 24.04
CA LYS A 114 1.07 -6.83 23.64
C LYS A 114 0.67 -8.21 23.08
N ALA A 115 -0.32 -8.86 23.70
CA ALA A 115 -0.81 -10.17 23.25
C ALA A 115 -1.47 -10.10 21.86
N GLU A 116 -2.34 -9.11 21.63
CA GLU A 116 -2.96 -8.89 20.31
C GLU A 116 -1.92 -8.60 19.22
N LYS A 117 -0.91 -7.78 19.52
CA LYS A 117 0.18 -7.51 18.59
C LYS A 117 0.96 -8.80 18.25
N GLN A 118 1.31 -9.59 19.24
CA GLN A 118 2.02 -10.85 19.05
C GLN A 118 1.19 -11.84 18.21
N SER A 119 -0.09 -12.00 18.51
CA SER A 119 -1.01 -12.85 17.76
C SER A 119 -1.09 -12.41 16.28
N ARG A 120 -1.24 -11.11 16.03
CA ARG A 120 -1.32 -10.57 14.66
C ARG A 120 -0.01 -10.76 13.88
N VAL A 121 1.13 -10.58 14.54
CA VAL A 121 2.45 -10.82 13.93
C VAL A 121 2.63 -12.30 13.57
N ALA A 122 2.25 -13.22 14.47
CA ALA A 122 2.33 -14.65 14.19
C ALA A 122 1.44 -15.06 13.01
N GLU A 123 0.18 -14.59 12.98
CA GLU A 123 -0.74 -14.80 11.86
C GLU A 123 -0.13 -14.36 10.51
N LEU A 124 0.47 -13.17 10.48
CA LEU A 124 1.04 -12.62 9.26
C LEU A 124 2.33 -13.31 8.84
N LEU A 125 3.17 -13.75 9.79
CA LEU A 125 4.36 -14.52 9.51
C LEU A 125 4.01 -15.88 8.88
N GLU A 126 2.96 -16.54 9.37
CA GLU A 126 2.45 -17.78 8.76
C GLU A 126 1.89 -17.50 7.36
N LEU A 127 1.10 -16.44 7.18
CA LEU A 127 0.54 -16.05 5.88
C LEU A 127 1.61 -15.87 4.80
N ILE A 128 2.74 -15.28 5.16
CA ILE A 128 3.86 -15.05 4.23
C ILE A 128 4.89 -16.20 4.19
N ASN A 129 4.64 -17.31 4.91
CA ASN A 129 5.52 -18.47 5.05
C ASN A 129 6.93 -18.14 5.59
N LEU A 130 7.05 -17.21 6.55
CA LEU A 130 8.33 -16.77 7.14
C LEU A 130 8.36 -16.79 8.69
N PRO A 131 7.70 -17.73 9.42
CA PRO A 131 7.71 -17.73 10.88
C PRO A 131 9.11 -17.92 11.45
N HIS A 132 9.98 -18.65 10.75
CA HIS A 132 11.38 -18.92 11.15
C HIS A 132 12.30 -17.68 11.05
N LEU A 133 11.88 -16.62 10.36
CA LEU A 133 12.66 -15.39 10.18
C LEU A 133 12.22 -14.24 11.11
N ALA A 134 11.32 -14.48 12.06
CA ALA A 134 10.73 -13.45 12.93
C ALA A 134 11.77 -12.56 13.65
N GLY A 135 12.91 -13.14 14.06
CA GLY A 135 13.99 -12.45 14.75
C GLY A 135 15.05 -11.82 13.84
N GLN A 136 15.03 -12.11 12.54
CA GLN A 136 16.04 -11.64 11.61
C GLN A 136 15.90 -10.14 11.30
N MET A 137 17.00 -9.52 10.90
CA MET A 137 17.04 -8.12 10.47
C MET A 137 16.86 -8.03 8.94
N PRO A 138 16.34 -6.91 8.38
CA PRO A 138 16.11 -6.77 6.95
C PRO A 138 17.32 -7.11 6.06
N HIS A 139 18.53 -6.75 6.47
CA HIS A 139 19.76 -7.01 5.70
C HIS A 139 20.15 -8.52 5.64
N GLN A 140 19.51 -9.37 6.44
CA GLN A 140 19.72 -10.82 6.46
C GLN A 140 18.74 -11.56 5.55
N LEU A 141 17.80 -10.84 4.93
CA LEU A 141 16.74 -11.36 4.08
C LEU A 141 17.10 -11.23 2.60
N SER A 142 16.67 -12.20 1.80
CA SER A 142 16.62 -12.04 0.34
C SER A 142 15.61 -10.97 -0.07
N GLY A 143 15.74 -10.43 -1.29
CA GLY A 143 14.80 -9.42 -1.80
C GLY A 143 13.34 -9.88 -1.78
N GLY A 144 13.08 -11.16 -2.12
CA GLY A 144 11.73 -11.74 -2.06
C GLY A 144 11.19 -11.86 -0.63
N GLU A 145 12.04 -12.17 0.36
CA GLU A 145 11.65 -12.20 1.78
C GLU A 145 11.37 -10.79 2.30
N GLN A 146 12.24 -9.81 1.96
CA GLN A 146 12.01 -8.41 2.31
C GLN A 146 10.67 -7.91 1.78
N GLN A 147 10.34 -8.25 0.55
CA GLN A 147 9.08 -7.90 -0.07
C GLN A 147 7.88 -8.51 0.66
N ARG A 148 7.92 -9.82 0.96
CA ARG A 148 6.86 -10.47 1.74
C ARG A 148 6.67 -9.83 3.12
N VAL A 149 7.76 -9.48 3.79
CA VAL A 149 7.71 -8.74 5.06
C VAL A 149 7.09 -7.36 4.89
N ALA A 150 7.40 -6.63 3.81
CA ALA A 150 6.79 -5.33 3.52
C ALA A 150 5.28 -5.43 3.27
N VAL A 151 4.83 -6.48 2.56
CA VAL A 151 3.40 -6.79 2.39
C VAL A 151 2.75 -7.09 3.74
N ALA A 152 3.33 -7.98 4.56
CA ALA A 152 2.81 -8.30 5.88
C ALA A 152 2.71 -7.06 6.78
N ARG A 153 3.73 -6.19 6.77
CA ARG A 153 3.71 -4.92 7.50
C ARG A 153 2.58 -4.01 7.04
N SER A 154 2.32 -3.93 5.73
CA SER A 154 1.23 -3.12 5.20
C SER A 154 -0.15 -3.65 5.57
N LEU A 155 -0.30 -4.98 5.70
CA LEU A 155 -1.52 -5.67 6.12
C LEU A 155 -1.76 -5.62 7.64
N ALA A 156 -0.70 -5.44 8.43
CA ALA A 156 -0.74 -5.55 9.88
C ALA A 156 -1.79 -4.66 10.56
N PRO A 157 -1.95 -3.37 10.20
CA PRO A 157 -2.95 -2.49 10.79
C PRO A 157 -4.38 -2.74 10.30
N ARG A 158 -4.63 -3.77 9.47
CA ARG A 158 -5.91 -4.06 8.80
C ARG A 158 -6.41 -2.83 8.01
N PRO A 159 -5.68 -2.44 6.96
CA PRO A 159 -6.04 -1.28 6.14
C PRO A 159 -7.34 -1.52 5.36
N ARG A 160 -7.98 -0.43 4.94
CA ARG A 160 -9.15 -0.46 4.04
C ARG A 160 -8.76 -0.60 2.57
N LEU A 161 -7.57 -0.13 2.24
CA LEU A 161 -7.00 -0.16 0.88
C LEU A 161 -5.50 -0.46 0.99
N ILE A 162 -5.00 -1.28 0.09
CA ILE A 162 -3.57 -1.52 -0.09
C ILE A 162 -3.13 -0.97 -1.43
N LEU A 163 -2.11 -0.13 -1.41
CA LEU A 163 -1.46 0.45 -2.57
C LEU A 163 -0.13 -0.27 -2.78
N LEU A 164 0.07 -0.86 -3.95
CA LEU A 164 1.25 -1.64 -4.28
C LEU A 164 2.01 -0.94 -5.42
N ASP A 165 3.21 -0.41 -5.12
CA ASP A 165 4.06 0.24 -6.11
C ASP A 165 5.10 -0.74 -6.64
N GLU A 166 4.85 -1.29 -7.83
CA GLU A 166 5.66 -2.31 -8.51
C GLU A 166 6.06 -3.50 -7.61
N PRO A 167 5.11 -4.11 -6.88
CA PRO A 167 5.41 -5.06 -5.80
C PRO A 167 6.09 -6.35 -6.29
N PHE A 168 6.24 -6.54 -7.59
CA PHE A 168 6.81 -7.76 -8.18
C PHE A 168 8.03 -7.50 -9.06
N SER A 169 8.55 -6.27 -9.08
CA SER A 169 9.66 -5.89 -9.97
C SER A 169 10.96 -6.66 -9.69
N ASN A 170 11.22 -6.97 -8.43
CA ASN A 170 12.45 -7.64 -7.95
C ASN A 170 12.28 -9.13 -7.65
N LEU A 171 11.14 -9.73 -8.00
CA LEU A 171 10.89 -11.16 -7.79
C LEU A 171 11.20 -11.99 -9.03
N ASP A 172 11.69 -13.21 -8.81
CA ASP A 172 11.71 -14.22 -9.86
C ASP A 172 10.28 -14.58 -10.34
N TYR A 173 10.19 -15.20 -11.51
CA TYR A 173 8.92 -15.50 -12.15
C TYR A 173 8.02 -16.43 -11.32
N GLN A 174 8.61 -17.44 -10.66
CA GLN A 174 7.84 -18.44 -9.90
C GLN A 174 7.22 -17.85 -8.66
N LEU A 175 7.98 -17.09 -7.90
CA LEU A 175 7.51 -16.40 -6.69
C LEU A 175 6.46 -15.33 -7.01
N ARG A 176 6.61 -14.65 -8.16
CA ARG A 176 5.64 -13.68 -8.67
C ARG A 176 4.27 -14.31 -8.95
N VAL A 177 4.25 -15.52 -9.53
CA VAL A 177 3.01 -16.27 -9.81
C VAL A 177 2.36 -16.72 -8.50
N GLN A 178 3.14 -17.18 -7.53
CA GLN A 178 2.63 -17.66 -6.25
C GLN A 178 1.98 -16.52 -5.45
N LEU A 179 2.67 -15.40 -5.26
CA LEU A 179 2.14 -14.25 -4.52
C LEU A 179 0.89 -13.62 -5.15
N ARG A 180 0.75 -13.68 -6.49
CA ARG A 180 -0.49 -13.22 -7.17
C ARG A 180 -1.72 -14.07 -6.85
N ARG A 181 -1.54 -15.30 -6.38
CA ARG A 181 -2.65 -16.18 -5.98
C ARG A 181 -3.02 -16.02 -4.51
N ASP A 182 -2.08 -15.52 -3.69
CA ASP A 182 -2.21 -15.48 -2.24
C ASP A 182 -2.65 -14.07 -1.74
N ILE A 183 -2.68 -13.08 -2.64
CA ILE A 183 -3.17 -11.71 -2.40
C ILE A 183 -4.52 -11.49 -3.11
#